data_2a7e7c8a8171b40abf90aba72ee8f802
#
_entry.id   2a7e7c8a8171b40abf90aba72ee8f802
#
_cell.length_a   1.000
_cell.length_b   1.000
_cell.length_c   1.000
_cell.angle_alpha   90.00
_cell.angle_beta   90.00
_cell.angle_gamma   90.00
#
_symmetry.space_group_name_H-M   'P 1'
#
loop_
_entity.id
_entity.type
_entity.pdbx_description
1 polymer ?
#
loop_
_entity_poly.entity_id
_entity_poly.type
_entity_poly.pdbx_seq_one_letter_code
_entity_poly.pdbx_strand_id
1 'polypeptide(L)'
;MKDMDMLNSIVPPQVKIYRRLKTASSKPYADFITKFRVFLEDRPGSLADLASLIAYTGGNVSFFHYDRSLDANRVVVEVQMKAKRDISALFNALRDENYSFEKTVGGREDVQITSAGNILQIKVRLENRPGTLAAFANLLKSHNANVIYMLYDEDIDLESADIAMATKSLEEINYVLDGVNGAGYYYRVLYKGSDEKEVEHIIGLKLVEKFFLKLRKLLPEQEFGELKSIVDSSQEMSADLVKFYEEAGNFLEAGDVFEKIMTLASKSRSRTGRHFTAVEMPPVRINEKVILYGFRLPTSENIYLFHHDKEITMIDAGYGVYYEDIKKLLREKSLDPAMVKRIFLTHPDADHAGTSGYFAAEFGTEVFLHQGSKGVIENKNRAYGLTGRLANLNMYYTRLINQFTGNKFPEKIEYFQLSDSGHEGAFRTIDVFMIGNLEFLVLESHGGHIPGHVFFLNKDYGLIFTSDFLINVRSLSPEDRDVLGVYRYLLTSPNSDGDLYKRESEALRQLITGLDNTLRQSSGKVIVFPGHGEYYNVDLLSEPGK
;
A
#
# COMPACT_ATOMS: atom_id res chain seq x y z
N MET A 1 5.34 -14.28 21.64
CA MET A 1 6.71 -13.75 21.45
C MET A 1 7.49 -14.52 20.39
N LYS A 2 7.50 -15.87 20.36
CA LYS A 2 8.21 -16.64 19.32
C LYS A 2 7.52 -16.64 17.95
N ASP A 3 6.20 -16.55 17.88
CA ASP A 3 5.45 -16.52 16.60
C ASP A 3 5.54 -15.16 15.88
N MET A 4 5.78 -14.09 16.63
CA MET A 4 6.12 -12.78 16.05
C MET A 4 7.55 -12.74 15.52
N ASP A 5 8.48 -13.48 16.14
CA ASP A 5 9.84 -13.62 15.64
C ASP A 5 9.92 -14.46 14.35
N MET A 6 8.96 -15.36 14.10
CA MET A 6 8.88 -16.08 12.82
C MET A 6 8.42 -15.17 11.66
N LEU A 7 7.53 -14.22 11.90
CA LEU A 7 7.25 -13.16 10.92
C LEU A 7 8.48 -12.25 10.72
N ASN A 8 9.33 -12.11 11.74
CA ASN A 8 10.59 -11.38 11.65
C ASN A 8 11.70 -12.14 10.89
N SER A 9 11.66 -13.47 10.88
CA SER A 9 12.66 -14.32 10.20
C SER A 9 12.33 -14.60 8.73
N ILE A 10 11.15 -14.20 8.25
CA ILE A 10 10.69 -14.32 6.86
C ILE A 10 11.04 -13.09 6.02
N VAL A 11 11.94 -12.22 6.47
CA VAL A 11 12.56 -11.23 5.59
C VAL A 11 13.55 -12.03 4.72
N PRO A 12 13.24 -12.31 3.43
CA PRO A 12 14.27 -12.83 2.56
C PRO A 12 15.40 -11.81 2.52
N PRO A 13 16.64 -12.21 2.30
CA PRO A 13 17.76 -11.28 2.11
C PRO A 13 17.61 -10.58 0.75
N GLN A 14 16.64 -9.70 0.62
CA GLN A 14 16.34 -8.94 -0.60
C GLN A 14 17.45 -7.94 -0.96
N VAL A 15 18.34 -7.64 -0.03
CA VAL A 15 19.61 -6.94 -0.32
C VAL A 15 20.47 -7.71 -1.34
N LYS A 16 20.27 -9.02 -1.53
CA LYS A 16 20.98 -9.81 -2.53
C LYS A 16 20.31 -9.85 -3.91
N ILE A 17 19.01 -9.62 -4.02
CA ILE A 17 18.30 -9.65 -5.32
C ILE A 17 18.56 -8.37 -6.11
N TYR A 18 18.63 -7.21 -5.46
CA TYR A 18 19.04 -5.96 -6.10
C TYR A 18 20.44 -6.02 -6.71
N ARG A 19 21.38 -6.80 -6.13
CA ARG A 19 22.71 -7.01 -6.72
C ARG A 19 22.71 -7.93 -7.94
N ARG A 20 21.71 -8.79 -8.12
CA ARG A 20 21.69 -9.75 -9.26
C ARG A 20 20.99 -9.20 -10.51
N LEU A 21 20.06 -8.25 -10.37
CA LEU A 21 19.42 -7.62 -11.54
C LEU A 21 20.26 -6.49 -12.17
N LYS A 22 21.26 -5.97 -11.47
CA LYS A 22 22.22 -4.99 -12.02
C LYS A 22 23.32 -5.59 -12.93
N THR A 23 23.37 -6.90 -13.14
CA THR A 23 24.47 -7.54 -13.90
C THR A 23 24.18 -7.80 -15.38
N ALA A 24 23.11 -7.26 -15.96
CA ALA A 24 22.72 -7.51 -17.35
C ALA A 24 22.64 -6.29 -18.27
N SER A 25 23.20 -5.12 -17.90
CA SER A 25 23.41 -4.03 -18.87
C SER A 25 24.85 -3.53 -18.76
N SER A 26 25.58 -3.62 -19.84
CA SER A 26 26.90 -3.04 -20.03
C SER A 26 26.80 -1.51 -19.95
N LYS A 27 26.89 -0.94 -18.74
CA LYS A 27 27.00 0.50 -18.55
C LYS A 27 28.48 0.89 -18.67
N PRO A 28 28.88 1.73 -19.63
CA PRO A 28 30.28 2.03 -19.87
C PRO A 28 30.94 2.96 -18.84
N TYR A 29 30.27 3.36 -17.75
CA TYR A 29 30.75 4.49 -16.96
C TYR A 29 30.85 4.30 -15.44
N ALA A 30 30.37 3.22 -14.78
CA ALA A 30 30.26 3.26 -13.33
C ALA A 30 30.78 2.02 -12.61
N ASP A 31 31.90 2.17 -11.87
CA ASP A 31 32.27 1.22 -10.81
C ASP A 31 31.68 1.59 -9.44
N PHE A 32 31.27 2.84 -9.23
CA PHE A 32 30.80 3.36 -7.94
C PHE A 32 29.60 4.29 -8.11
N ILE A 33 28.54 4.05 -7.31
CA ILE A 33 27.32 4.86 -7.30
C ILE A 33 27.12 5.41 -5.89
N THR A 34 26.77 6.70 -5.78
CA THR A 34 26.37 7.32 -4.53
C THR A 34 25.06 8.09 -4.70
N LYS A 35 24.13 7.94 -3.73
CA LYS A 35 22.85 8.67 -3.69
C LYS A 35 22.82 9.50 -2.42
N PHE A 36 22.41 10.75 -2.54
CA PHE A 36 22.35 11.69 -1.43
C PHE A 36 21.27 12.75 -1.66
N ARG A 37 20.87 13.40 -0.59
CA ARG A 37 20.03 14.59 -0.61
C ARG A 37 20.90 15.81 -0.40
N VAL A 38 20.60 16.88 -1.14
CA VAL A 38 21.26 18.17 -0.98
C VAL A 38 20.20 19.26 -0.92
N PHE A 39 20.44 20.27 -0.08
CA PHE A 39 19.55 21.40 0.09
C PHE A 39 20.05 22.57 -0.75
N LEU A 40 19.19 23.08 -1.64
CA LEU A 40 19.47 24.20 -2.52
C LEU A 40 18.69 25.43 -2.08
N GLU A 41 19.24 26.61 -2.31
CA GLU A 41 18.47 27.85 -2.21
C GLU A 41 17.47 27.93 -3.37
N ASP A 42 16.22 28.34 -3.09
CA ASP A 42 15.18 28.56 -4.12
C ASP A 42 15.45 29.85 -4.91
N ARG A 43 16.43 29.79 -5.81
CA ARG A 43 16.81 30.90 -6.71
C ARG A 43 17.25 30.37 -8.07
N PRO A 44 17.09 31.18 -9.13
CA PRO A 44 17.63 30.84 -10.44
C PRO A 44 19.13 30.55 -10.36
N GLY A 45 19.54 29.39 -10.89
CA GLY A 45 20.92 28.97 -10.97
C GLY A 45 21.41 28.00 -9.89
N SER A 46 20.68 27.79 -8.78
CA SER A 46 21.10 26.85 -7.74
C SER A 46 21.30 25.43 -8.27
N LEU A 47 20.43 24.99 -9.16
CA LEU A 47 20.56 23.70 -9.84
C LEU A 47 21.82 23.65 -10.74
N ALA A 48 22.09 24.73 -11.46
CA ALA A 48 23.27 24.82 -12.32
C ALA A 48 24.57 24.76 -11.51
N ASP A 49 24.59 25.44 -10.36
CA ASP A 49 25.74 25.47 -9.46
C ASP A 49 26.04 24.04 -8.94
N LEU A 50 24.99 23.30 -8.46
CA LEU A 50 25.14 21.92 -8.02
C LEU A 50 25.58 20.97 -9.16
N ALA A 51 24.91 21.05 -10.32
CA ALA A 51 25.23 20.18 -11.45
C ALA A 51 26.67 20.43 -11.97
N SER A 52 27.13 21.69 -11.95
CA SER A 52 28.50 22.06 -12.30
C SER A 52 29.51 21.49 -11.31
N LEU A 53 29.22 21.52 -10.01
CA LEU A 53 30.06 20.94 -8.97
C LEU A 53 30.21 19.43 -9.13
N ILE A 54 29.10 18.72 -9.38
CA ILE A 54 29.10 17.28 -9.65
C ILE A 54 29.96 16.97 -10.89
N ALA A 55 29.77 17.71 -11.97
CA ALA A 55 30.54 17.52 -13.21
C ALA A 55 32.05 17.80 -12.99
N TYR A 56 32.40 18.86 -12.24
CA TYR A 56 33.78 19.23 -11.90
C TYR A 56 34.50 18.11 -11.12
N THR A 57 33.78 17.40 -10.26
CA THR A 57 34.34 16.25 -9.51
C THR A 57 34.34 14.94 -10.32
N GLY A 58 34.00 15.00 -11.62
CA GLY A 58 33.98 13.83 -12.51
C GLY A 58 32.76 12.93 -12.37
N GLY A 59 31.71 13.42 -11.69
CA GLY A 59 30.46 12.71 -11.51
C GLY A 59 29.54 12.78 -12.73
N ASN A 60 28.87 11.66 -13.02
CA ASN A 60 27.78 11.58 -13.98
C ASN A 60 26.46 11.38 -13.21
N VAL A 61 25.49 12.25 -13.44
CA VAL A 61 24.17 12.16 -12.78
C VAL A 61 23.36 11.07 -13.47
N SER A 62 23.00 10.01 -12.74
CA SER A 62 22.13 8.92 -13.19
C SER A 62 20.69 9.09 -12.79
N PHE A 63 20.45 9.81 -11.69
CA PHE A 63 19.13 10.18 -11.22
C PHE A 63 19.16 11.57 -10.59
N PHE A 64 18.15 12.37 -10.89
CA PHE A 64 17.96 13.68 -10.32
C PHE A 64 16.48 13.95 -10.13
N HIS A 65 16.08 14.29 -8.93
CA HIS A 65 14.71 14.67 -8.62
C HIS A 65 14.67 15.93 -7.77
N TYR A 66 14.03 16.94 -8.27
CA TYR A 66 13.71 18.18 -7.60
C TYR A 66 12.24 18.50 -7.82
N ASP A 67 11.51 18.69 -6.76
CA ASP A 67 10.11 19.06 -6.78
C ASP A 67 9.85 20.10 -5.69
N ARG A 68 9.62 21.34 -6.13
CA ARG A 68 9.40 22.48 -5.24
C ARG A 68 8.09 22.35 -4.44
N SER A 69 7.11 21.62 -4.96
CA SER A 69 5.82 21.41 -4.27
C SER A 69 5.98 20.48 -3.06
N LEU A 70 6.99 19.59 -3.09
CA LEU A 70 7.30 18.69 -1.99
C LEU A 70 8.24 19.33 -0.96
N ASP A 71 9.28 20.00 -1.45
CA ASP A 71 10.28 20.70 -0.61
C ASP A 71 11.05 21.70 -1.50
N ALA A 72 10.84 22.99 -1.26
CA ALA A 72 11.42 24.07 -2.06
C ALA A 72 12.95 24.07 -2.15
N ASN A 73 13.61 23.40 -1.21
CA ASN A 73 15.06 23.43 -1.07
C ASN A 73 15.73 22.08 -1.29
N ARG A 74 14.97 20.98 -1.43
CA ARG A 74 15.51 19.62 -1.38
C ARG A 74 15.64 18.99 -2.75
N VAL A 75 16.84 18.46 -3.03
CA VAL A 75 17.14 17.70 -4.24
C VAL A 75 17.64 16.30 -3.88
N VAL A 76 17.16 15.27 -4.56
CA VAL A 76 17.70 13.90 -4.49
C VAL A 76 18.53 13.63 -5.72
N VAL A 77 19.79 13.25 -5.53
CA VAL A 77 20.74 13.01 -6.62
C VAL A 77 21.38 11.65 -6.48
N GLU A 78 21.46 10.90 -7.57
CA GLU A 78 22.33 9.74 -7.69
C GLU A 78 23.42 10.03 -8.71
N VAL A 79 24.68 9.78 -8.30
CA VAL A 79 25.86 10.11 -9.10
C VAL A 79 26.71 8.86 -9.29
N GLN A 80 27.08 8.62 -10.54
CA GLN A 80 28.02 7.58 -10.94
C GLN A 80 29.43 8.16 -10.99
N MET A 81 30.40 7.44 -10.39
CA MET A 81 31.80 7.83 -10.30
C MET A 81 32.72 6.72 -10.81
N LYS A 82 33.90 7.10 -11.37
CA LYS A 82 34.88 6.13 -11.84
C LYS A 82 35.67 5.48 -10.70
N ALA A 83 35.88 6.18 -9.60
CA ALA A 83 36.62 5.67 -8.47
C ALA A 83 35.98 6.05 -7.13
N LYS A 84 36.18 5.23 -6.10
CA LYS A 84 35.67 5.49 -4.75
C LYS A 84 36.21 6.79 -4.13
N ARG A 85 37.44 7.18 -4.49
CA ARG A 85 38.07 8.44 -4.06
C ARG A 85 37.30 9.67 -4.60
N ASP A 86 36.68 9.55 -5.76
CA ASP A 86 35.97 10.64 -6.43
C ASP A 86 34.66 10.95 -5.67
N ILE A 87 34.04 9.95 -5.04
CA ILE A 87 32.91 10.15 -4.11
C ILE A 87 33.32 11.01 -2.93
N SER A 88 34.51 10.77 -2.36
CA SER A 88 35.03 11.58 -1.26
C SER A 88 35.35 13.01 -1.71
N ALA A 89 35.86 13.17 -2.92
CA ALA A 89 36.11 14.48 -3.52
C ALA A 89 34.82 15.28 -3.72
N LEU A 90 33.73 14.63 -4.19
CA LEU A 90 32.41 15.24 -4.34
C LEU A 90 31.89 15.75 -2.99
N PHE A 91 31.89 14.90 -1.94
CA PHE A 91 31.38 15.32 -0.64
C PHE A 91 32.24 16.39 0.04
N ASN A 92 33.56 16.45 -0.23
CA ASN A 92 34.38 17.54 0.22
C ASN A 92 34.04 18.84 -0.51
N ALA A 93 33.92 18.80 -1.83
CA ALA A 93 33.50 19.94 -2.65
C ALA A 93 32.14 20.51 -2.23
N LEU A 94 31.16 19.63 -1.93
CA LEU A 94 29.85 20.07 -1.39
C LEU A 94 30.01 20.81 -0.06
N ARG A 95 30.91 20.36 0.84
CA ARG A 95 31.18 21.05 2.13
C ARG A 95 31.87 22.38 1.90
N ASP A 96 32.88 22.41 1.03
CA ASP A 96 33.68 23.60 0.76
C ASP A 96 32.85 24.73 0.17
N GLU A 97 31.81 24.37 -0.64
CA GLU A 97 30.81 25.29 -1.19
C GLU A 97 29.58 25.50 -0.26
N ASN A 98 29.67 25.07 0.99
CA ASN A 98 28.64 25.21 2.03
C ASN A 98 27.26 24.58 1.71
N TYR A 99 27.22 23.55 0.89
CA TYR A 99 26.00 22.78 0.72
C TYR A 99 25.66 21.96 1.97
N SER A 100 24.43 22.07 2.46
CA SER A 100 23.88 21.12 3.42
C SER A 100 23.44 19.86 2.66
N PHE A 101 23.89 18.67 3.10
CA PHE A 101 23.54 17.41 2.47
C PHE A 101 23.46 16.27 3.48
N GLU A 102 22.65 15.26 3.16
CA GLU A 102 22.46 14.04 3.95
C GLU A 102 22.80 12.81 3.10
N LYS A 103 23.62 11.93 3.68
CA LYS A 103 23.79 10.58 3.15
C LYS A 103 22.65 9.72 3.66
N THR A 104 21.54 9.70 2.90
CA THR A 104 20.35 8.87 3.15
C THR A 104 19.91 8.69 4.62
N VAL A 105 18.82 9.30 5.05
CA VAL A 105 17.67 8.88 5.86
C VAL A 105 16.99 10.09 6.55
N GLY A 106 15.76 10.38 6.17
CA GLY A 106 14.57 10.86 6.91
C GLY A 106 14.60 12.11 7.80
N GLY A 107 13.72 13.10 7.54
CA GLY A 107 13.25 14.13 8.48
C GLY A 107 12.68 15.39 7.82
N ARG A 108 11.59 15.91 8.37
CA ARG A 108 10.63 16.93 7.91
C ARG A 108 11.11 18.38 8.04
N GLU A 109 10.51 19.26 7.18
CA GLU A 109 9.98 20.59 7.59
C GLU A 109 8.98 21.14 6.56
N ASP A 110 7.93 21.86 7.02
CA ASP A 110 6.83 22.42 6.22
C ASP A 110 7.26 23.71 5.51
N VAL A 111 6.88 23.89 4.24
CA VAL A 111 7.17 25.08 3.44
C VAL A 111 5.90 25.71 2.87
N GLN A 112 5.79 27.03 3.03
CA GLN A 112 4.74 27.87 2.39
C GLN A 112 5.15 28.24 0.97
N ILE A 113 4.21 28.06 0.04
CA ILE A 113 4.35 28.43 -1.38
C ILE A 113 4.09 29.92 -1.57
N THR A 114 5.01 30.62 -2.21
CA THR A 114 4.81 32.02 -2.61
C THR A 114 4.52 32.13 -4.11
N SER A 115 3.37 32.73 -4.40
CA SER A 115 2.81 33.35 -5.61
C SER A 115 3.15 32.85 -7.03
N ALA A 116 2.06 32.69 -7.78
CA ALA A 116 1.96 32.31 -9.17
C ALA A 116 2.89 33.07 -10.12
N GLY A 117 3.73 32.34 -10.81
CA GLY A 117 4.48 32.76 -11.98
C GLY A 117 3.95 32.05 -13.23
N ASN A 118 4.36 32.54 -14.41
CA ASN A 118 4.12 31.79 -15.64
C ASN A 118 5.01 30.54 -15.67
N ILE A 119 4.43 29.40 -16.00
CA ILE A 119 5.09 28.10 -15.93
C ILE A 119 5.27 27.52 -17.33
N LEU A 120 6.46 27.00 -17.58
CA LEU A 120 6.81 26.22 -18.76
C LEU A 120 7.25 24.82 -18.34
N GLN A 121 6.58 23.79 -18.85
CA GLN A 121 7.03 22.41 -18.71
C GLN A 121 7.45 21.85 -20.08
N ILE A 122 8.64 21.30 -20.13
CA ILE A 122 9.20 20.66 -21.34
C ILE A 122 9.75 19.28 -21.03
N LYS A 123 9.65 18.39 -22.00
CA LYS A 123 10.51 17.20 -22.08
C LYS A 123 11.67 17.52 -23.02
N VAL A 124 12.90 17.49 -22.51
CA VAL A 124 14.11 17.83 -23.26
C VAL A 124 15.01 16.62 -23.39
N ARG A 125 15.60 16.42 -24.58
CA ARG A 125 16.59 15.37 -24.80
C ARG A 125 17.94 15.84 -24.26
N LEU A 126 18.49 15.05 -23.31
CA LEU A 126 19.80 15.26 -22.70
C LEU A 126 20.65 14.01 -22.92
N GLU A 127 21.82 14.15 -23.55
CA GLU A 127 22.75 13.03 -23.71
C GLU A 127 23.27 12.56 -22.34
N ASN A 128 23.32 11.24 -22.13
CA ASN A 128 23.82 10.67 -20.88
C ASN A 128 25.35 10.71 -20.81
N ARG A 129 25.90 11.89 -20.53
CA ARG A 129 27.33 12.12 -20.32
C ARG A 129 27.59 13.17 -19.24
N PRO A 130 28.74 13.09 -18.54
CA PRO A 130 29.10 14.09 -17.54
C PRO A 130 29.05 15.51 -18.10
N GLY A 131 28.40 16.41 -17.35
CA GLY A 131 28.31 17.83 -17.70
C GLY A 131 27.12 18.23 -18.58
N THR A 132 26.38 17.31 -19.19
CA THR A 132 25.21 17.67 -20.03
C THR A 132 24.13 18.37 -19.21
N LEU A 133 23.81 17.83 -18.03
CA LEU A 133 22.86 18.46 -17.11
C LEU A 133 23.35 19.85 -16.67
N ALA A 134 24.65 19.99 -16.38
CA ALA A 134 25.23 21.28 -16.00
C ALA A 134 25.14 22.31 -17.14
N ALA A 135 25.43 21.91 -18.37
CA ALA A 135 25.32 22.77 -19.55
C ALA A 135 23.87 23.26 -19.75
N PHE A 136 22.90 22.34 -19.65
CA PHE A 136 21.50 22.69 -19.79
C PHE A 136 20.99 23.58 -18.64
N ALA A 137 21.34 23.26 -17.39
CA ALA A 137 21.00 24.09 -16.24
C ALA A 137 21.61 25.49 -16.31
N ASN A 138 22.84 25.63 -16.82
CA ASN A 138 23.46 26.94 -17.08
C ASN A 138 22.73 27.73 -18.17
N LEU A 139 22.23 27.06 -19.22
CA LEU A 139 21.39 27.70 -20.22
C LEU A 139 20.12 28.26 -19.59
N LEU A 140 19.41 27.48 -18.77
CA LEU A 140 18.21 27.94 -18.05
C LEU A 140 18.52 29.13 -17.12
N LYS A 141 19.65 29.06 -16.39
CA LYS A 141 20.15 30.16 -15.53
C LYS A 141 20.36 31.43 -16.34
N SER A 142 20.98 31.36 -17.52
CA SER A 142 21.26 32.53 -18.37
C SER A 142 19.97 33.18 -18.93
N HIS A 143 18.87 32.43 -18.95
CA HIS A 143 17.55 32.92 -19.34
C HIS A 143 16.63 33.20 -18.15
N ASN A 144 17.19 33.27 -16.95
CA ASN A 144 16.49 33.62 -15.70
C ASN A 144 15.32 32.67 -15.36
N ALA A 145 15.32 31.47 -15.89
CA ALA A 145 14.32 30.45 -15.60
C ALA A 145 14.60 29.79 -14.25
N ASN A 146 13.62 29.80 -13.36
CA ASN A 146 13.71 29.12 -12.08
C ASN A 146 13.12 27.71 -12.21
N VAL A 147 13.94 26.69 -12.13
CA VAL A 147 13.48 25.29 -12.19
C VAL A 147 12.70 24.98 -10.91
N ILE A 148 11.45 24.57 -11.06
CA ILE A 148 10.55 24.19 -9.96
C ILE A 148 10.35 22.67 -9.88
N TYR A 149 10.61 21.97 -10.97
CA TYR A 149 10.58 20.52 -11.05
C TYR A 149 11.58 20.03 -12.07
N MET A 150 12.29 18.96 -11.76
CA MET A 150 13.13 18.26 -12.71
C MET A 150 13.21 16.78 -12.35
N LEU A 151 12.99 15.93 -13.33
CA LEU A 151 13.22 14.51 -13.22
C LEU A 151 14.02 14.01 -14.41
N TYR A 152 15.18 13.45 -14.12
CA TYR A 152 16.01 12.66 -15.01
C TYR A 152 16.25 11.29 -14.38
N ASP A 153 15.94 10.23 -15.11
CA ASP A 153 16.12 8.85 -14.65
C ASP A 153 16.55 7.99 -15.82
N GLU A 154 17.82 7.59 -15.84
CA GLU A 154 18.41 6.79 -16.93
C GLU A 154 17.77 5.39 -17.06
N ASP A 155 17.14 4.88 -16.02
CA ASP A 155 16.46 3.58 -16.06
C ASP A 155 15.11 3.66 -16.78
N ILE A 156 14.54 4.88 -16.90
CA ILE A 156 13.25 5.12 -17.57
C ILE A 156 13.44 5.63 -18.99
N ASP A 157 14.28 6.64 -19.15
CA ASP A 157 14.56 7.29 -20.44
C ASP A 157 16.00 7.77 -20.43
N LEU A 158 16.86 7.04 -21.14
CA LEU A 158 18.30 7.27 -21.17
C LEU A 158 18.69 8.68 -21.67
N GLU A 159 17.79 9.37 -22.38
CA GLU A 159 18.14 10.56 -23.14
C GLU A 159 17.23 11.76 -22.86
N SER A 160 16.22 11.66 -21.97
CA SER A 160 15.30 12.77 -21.76
C SER A 160 15.10 13.11 -20.28
N ALA A 161 14.97 14.43 -20.01
CA ALA A 161 14.52 14.95 -18.73
C ALA A 161 13.17 15.67 -18.88
N ASP A 162 12.30 15.51 -17.88
CA ASP A 162 11.11 16.35 -17.73
C ASP A 162 11.43 17.49 -16.79
N ILE A 163 11.19 18.71 -17.23
CA ILE A 163 11.56 19.92 -16.51
C ILE A 163 10.40 20.89 -16.53
N ALA A 164 9.99 21.35 -15.33
CA ALA A 164 9.10 22.51 -15.19
C ALA A 164 9.89 23.68 -14.59
N MET A 165 9.62 24.86 -15.09
CA MET A 165 10.27 26.09 -14.67
C MET A 165 9.29 27.26 -14.57
N ALA A 166 9.51 28.11 -13.59
CA ALA A 166 8.77 29.36 -13.41
C ALA A 166 9.54 30.52 -14.05
N THR A 167 8.78 31.42 -14.67
CA THR A 167 9.27 32.69 -15.24
C THR A 167 8.39 33.83 -14.78
N LYS A 168 8.85 35.07 -14.93
CA LYS A 168 8.07 36.25 -14.51
C LYS A 168 6.97 36.62 -15.50
N SER A 169 7.10 36.21 -16.78
CA SER A 169 6.13 36.55 -17.83
C SER A 169 6.07 35.48 -18.92
N LEU A 170 5.01 35.47 -19.72
CA LEU A 170 4.91 34.62 -20.92
C LEU A 170 5.96 34.96 -21.99
N GLU A 171 6.45 36.21 -22.01
CA GLU A 171 7.54 36.60 -22.91
C GLU A 171 8.87 35.94 -22.52
N GLU A 172 9.14 35.85 -21.23
CA GLU A 172 10.32 35.12 -20.73
C GLU A 172 10.24 33.63 -21.06
N ILE A 173 9.06 33.02 -21.07
CA ILE A 173 8.90 31.64 -21.56
C ILE A 173 9.37 31.50 -23.00
N ASN A 174 8.96 32.42 -23.90
CA ASN A 174 9.39 32.38 -25.29
C ASN A 174 10.91 32.56 -25.39
N TYR A 175 11.48 33.45 -24.60
CA TYR A 175 12.92 33.68 -24.55
C TYR A 175 13.70 32.42 -24.09
N VAL A 176 13.18 31.69 -23.11
CA VAL A 176 13.74 30.39 -22.69
C VAL A 176 13.67 29.37 -23.83
N LEU A 177 12.50 29.26 -24.49
CA LEU A 177 12.33 28.32 -25.62
C LEU A 177 13.27 28.65 -26.80
N ASP A 178 13.45 29.92 -27.11
CA ASP A 178 14.38 30.38 -28.15
C ASP A 178 15.83 30.04 -27.76
N GLY A 179 16.20 30.19 -26.48
CA GLY A 179 17.50 29.79 -25.98
C GLY A 179 17.74 28.28 -26.06
N VAL A 180 16.76 27.48 -25.65
CA VAL A 180 16.82 26.00 -25.71
C VAL A 180 16.95 25.54 -27.16
N ASN A 181 16.17 26.12 -28.08
CA ASN A 181 16.24 25.82 -29.53
C ASN A 181 17.55 26.29 -30.12
N GLY A 182 17.99 27.51 -29.83
CA GLY A 182 19.25 28.09 -30.31
C GLY A 182 20.48 27.30 -29.85
N ALA A 183 20.43 26.67 -28.70
CA ALA A 183 21.49 25.77 -28.21
C ALA A 183 21.44 24.35 -28.81
N GLY A 184 20.46 24.06 -29.70
CA GLY A 184 20.34 22.79 -30.41
C GLY A 184 19.71 21.64 -29.60
N TYR A 185 19.03 21.94 -28.52
CA TYR A 185 18.31 20.90 -27.76
C TYR A 185 16.99 20.54 -28.43
N TYR A 186 16.74 19.23 -28.56
CA TYR A 186 15.44 18.73 -28.97
C TYR A 186 14.51 18.70 -27.74
N TYR A 187 13.36 19.35 -27.86
CA TYR A 187 12.38 19.38 -26.75
C TYR A 187 10.94 19.29 -27.26
N ARG A 188 10.04 18.93 -26.37
CA ARG A 188 8.58 19.01 -26.55
C ARG A 188 7.98 19.80 -25.41
N VAL A 189 7.19 20.81 -25.73
CA VAL A 189 6.42 21.57 -24.73
C VAL A 189 5.29 20.67 -24.24
N LEU A 190 5.21 20.48 -22.94
CA LEU A 190 4.18 19.69 -22.26
C LEU A 190 3.11 20.60 -21.67
N TYR A 191 3.51 21.76 -21.13
CA TYR A 191 2.63 22.78 -20.59
C TYR A 191 3.23 24.18 -20.77
N LYS A 192 2.35 25.16 -20.96
CA LYS A 192 2.70 26.58 -21.02
C LYS A 192 1.50 27.39 -20.53
N GLY A 193 1.61 28.02 -19.34
CA GLY A 193 0.50 28.78 -18.75
C GLY A 193 0.84 29.38 -17.41
N SER A 194 -0.19 29.87 -16.71
CA SER A 194 -0.10 30.55 -15.42
C SER A 194 -0.92 29.87 -14.30
N ASP A 195 -1.47 28.68 -14.51
CA ASP A 195 -2.23 27.94 -13.51
C ASP A 195 -1.34 26.95 -12.76
N GLU A 196 -0.94 27.32 -11.53
CA GLU A 196 -0.11 26.46 -10.68
C GLU A 196 -0.77 25.14 -10.32
N LYS A 197 -2.09 25.13 -10.08
CA LYS A 197 -2.82 23.90 -9.71
C LYS A 197 -2.83 22.89 -10.83
N GLU A 198 -2.96 23.36 -12.07
CA GLU A 198 -2.91 22.49 -13.24
C GLU A 198 -1.51 21.90 -13.42
N VAL A 199 -0.46 22.68 -13.12
CA VAL A 199 0.92 22.22 -13.19
C VAL A 199 1.25 21.21 -12.08
N GLU A 200 0.84 21.46 -10.85
CA GLU A 200 1.00 20.49 -9.75
C GLU A 200 0.32 19.16 -10.09
N HIS A 201 -0.88 19.23 -10.69
CA HIS A 201 -1.58 18.03 -11.15
C HIS A 201 -0.82 17.30 -12.27
N ILE A 202 -0.30 18.03 -13.26
CA ILE A 202 0.48 17.47 -14.37
C ILE A 202 1.79 16.84 -13.86
N ILE A 203 2.49 17.50 -12.93
CA ILE A 203 3.70 16.97 -12.30
C ILE A 203 3.38 15.68 -11.54
N GLY A 204 2.32 15.67 -10.76
CA GLY A 204 1.86 14.49 -10.04
C GLY A 204 1.53 13.32 -10.96
N LEU A 205 0.77 13.56 -12.05
CA LEU A 205 0.47 12.54 -13.06
C LEU A 205 1.75 12.00 -13.72
N LYS A 206 2.75 12.85 -13.97
CA LYS A 206 4.03 12.45 -14.52
C LYS A 206 4.85 11.58 -13.56
N LEU A 207 4.83 11.84 -12.28
CA LEU A 207 5.42 10.96 -11.27
C LEU A 207 4.77 9.58 -11.31
N VAL A 208 3.44 9.52 -11.34
CA VAL A 208 2.67 8.27 -11.45
C VAL A 208 2.99 7.55 -12.77
N GLU A 209 3.04 8.27 -13.90
CA GLU A 209 3.37 7.67 -15.20
C GLU A 209 4.77 7.03 -15.22
N LYS A 210 5.78 7.74 -14.68
CA LYS A 210 7.15 7.20 -14.56
C LYS A 210 7.21 5.99 -13.66
N PHE A 211 6.42 6.01 -12.62
CA PHE A 211 6.29 4.88 -11.75
C PHE A 211 5.67 3.67 -12.49
N PHE A 212 4.63 3.88 -13.27
CA PHE A 212 4.08 2.85 -14.14
C PHE A 212 5.11 2.29 -15.14
N LEU A 213 6.00 3.12 -15.66
CA LEU A 213 7.09 2.63 -16.53
C LEU A 213 8.05 1.70 -15.78
N LYS A 214 8.33 1.94 -14.48
CA LYS A 214 9.08 0.99 -13.65
C LYS A 214 8.32 -0.31 -13.43
N LEU A 215 7.03 -0.23 -13.14
CA LEU A 215 6.17 -1.41 -12.94
C LEU A 215 6.01 -2.23 -14.21
N ARG A 216 5.97 -1.61 -15.38
CA ARG A 216 5.90 -2.31 -16.65
C ARG A 216 7.07 -3.28 -16.88
N LYS A 217 8.23 -3.02 -16.26
CA LYS A 217 9.37 -3.94 -16.27
C LYS A 217 9.21 -5.11 -15.29
N LEU A 218 8.32 -5.00 -14.33
CA LEU A 218 8.14 -5.94 -13.22
C LEU A 218 6.88 -6.80 -13.37
N LEU A 219 5.84 -6.28 -14.05
CA LEU A 219 4.55 -6.93 -14.20
C LEU A 219 4.34 -7.44 -15.64
N PRO A 220 3.60 -8.54 -15.82
CA PRO A 220 3.09 -8.95 -17.13
C PRO A 220 2.29 -7.82 -17.78
N GLU A 221 2.36 -7.68 -19.11
CA GLU A 221 1.74 -6.57 -19.86
C GLU A 221 0.23 -6.45 -19.61
N GLN A 222 -0.46 -7.57 -19.45
CA GLN A 222 -1.90 -7.58 -19.16
C GLN A 222 -2.20 -6.97 -17.79
N GLU A 223 -1.50 -7.41 -16.74
CA GLU A 223 -1.67 -6.92 -15.37
C GLU A 223 -1.34 -5.42 -15.27
N PHE A 224 -0.25 -5.02 -15.93
CA PHE A 224 0.13 -3.63 -16.03
C PHE A 224 -0.96 -2.78 -16.71
N GLY A 225 -1.51 -3.25 -17.84
CA GLY A 225 -2.57 -2.57 -18.58
C GLY A 225 -3.85 -2.38 -17.76
N GLU A 226 -4.24 -3.39 -16.99
CA GLU A 226 -5.41 -3.34 -16.11
C GLU A 226 -5.22 -2.30 -14.99
N LEU A 227 -4.08 -2.31 -14.31
CA LEU A 227 -3.77 -1.34 -13.26
C LEU A 227 -3.71 0.09 -13.80
N LYS A 228 -3.07 0.28 -14.95
CA LYS A 228 -2.99 1.58 -15.59
C LYS A 228 -4.38 2.12 -15.96
N SER A 229 -5.25 1.27 -16.51
CA SER A 229 -6.62 1.64 -16.86
C SER A 229 -7.43 2.11 -15.65
N ILE A 230 -7.26 1.49 -14.49
CA ILE A 230 -7.96 1.87 -13.25
C ILE A 230 -7.51 3.27 -12.81
N VAL A 231 -6.21 3.52 -12.82
CA VAL A 231 -5.66 4.84 -12.42
C VAL A 231 -6.09 5.92 -13.41
N ASP A 232 -5.98 5.64 -14.72
CA ASP A 232 -6.33 6.61 -15.78
C ASP A 232 -7.84 6.93 -15.79
N SER A 233 -8.68 6.04 -15.30
CA SER A 233 -10.14 6.22 -15.26
C SER A 233 -10.64 7.09 -14.10
N SER A 234 -9.79 7.38 -13.11
CA SER A 234 -10.18 8.09 -11.89
C SER A 234 -9.22 9.21 -11.52
N GLN A 235 -9.66 10.45 -11.60
CA GLN A 235 -8.89 11.60 -11.09
C GLN A 235 -8.59 11.50 -9.59
N GLU A 236 -9.56 11.04 -8.79
CA GLU A 236 -9.39 10.84 -7.35
C GLU A 236 -8.27 9.84 -7.07
N MET A 237 -8.23 8.74 -7.80
CA MET A 237 -7.21 7.71 -7.65
C MET A 237 -5.82 8.20 -8.03
N SER A 238 -5.72 8.96 -9.12
CA SER A 238 -4.45 9.57 -9.53
C SER A 238 -3.92 10.53 -8.47
N ALA A 239 -4.81 11.34 -7.87
CA ALA A 239 -4.44 12.24 -6.78
C ALA A 239 -4.04 11.48 -5.50
N ASP A 240 -4.78 10.43 -5.12
CA ASP A 240 -4.45 9.60 -3.96
C ASP A 240 -3.10 8.89 -4.14
N LEU A 241 -2.76 8.43 -5.35
CA LEU A 241 -1.45 7.85 -5.66
C LEU A 241 -0.30 8.85 -5.47
N VAL A 242 -0.48 10.07 -5.96
CA VAL A 242 0.51 11.15 -5.78
C VAL A 242 0.71 11.43 -4.29
N LYS A 243 -0.37 11.65 -3.56
CA LYS A 243 -0.33 11.94 -2.12
C LYS A 243 0.25 10.78 -1.30
N PHE A 244 -0.08 9.54 -1.67
CA PHE A 244 0.53 8.38 -1.05
C PHE A 244 2.05 8.34 -1.27
N TYR A 245 2.50 8.61 -2.49
CA TYR A 245 3.93 8.65 -2.83
C TYR A 245 4.66 9.74 -2.04
N GLU A 246 4.08 10.93 -1.93
CA GLU A 246 4.60 12.05 -1.14
C GLU A 246 4.73 11.67 0.36
N GLU A 247 3.67 11.14 0.95
CA GLU A 247 3.68 10.72 2.37
C GLU A 247 4.64 9.56 2.62
N ALA A 248 4.71 8.57 1.72
CA ALA A 248 5.65 7.47 1.84
C ALA A 248 7.11 7.95 1.81
N GLY A 249 7.43 8.94 0.97
CA GLY A 249 8.75 9.54 0.87
C GLY A 249 9.25 10.20 2.15
N ASN A 250 8.35 10.59 3.04
CA ASN A 250 8.68 11.14 4.36
C ASN A 250 9.22 10.09 5.35
N PHE A 251 8.96 8.80 5.13
CA PHE A 251 9.24 7.74 6.11
C PHE A 251 10.04 6.57 5.57
N LEU A 252 9.91 6.28 4.28
CA LEU A 252 10.40 5.07 3.62
C LEU A 252 11.00 5.44 2.26
N GLU A 253 11.70 4.50 1.62
CA GLU A 253 12.00 4.61 0.20
C GLU A 253 10.66 4.58 -0.57
N ALA A 254 10.17 5.74 -0.99
CA ALA A 254 8.84 5.89 -1.58
C ALA A 254 8.61 4.95 -2.77
N GLY A 255 9.67 4.69 -3.56
CA GLY A 255 9.61 3.74 -4.67
C GLY A 255 9.28 2.33 -4.23
N ASP A 256 9.91 1.85 -3.14
CA ASP A 256 9.72 0.48 -2.66
C ASP A 256 8.31 0.27 -2.09
N VAL A 257 7.78 1.26 -1.37
CA VAL A 257 6.44 1.21 -0.79
C VAL A 257 5.38 1.17 -1.88
N PHE A 258 5.53 2.02 -2.87
CA PHE A 258 4.60 2.09 -3.99
C PHE A 258 4.63 0.79 -4.83
N GLU A 259 5.82 0.24 -5.10
CA GLU A 259 5.98 -1.04 -5.78
C GLU A 259 5.22 -2.16 -5.05
N LYS A 260 5.22 -2.14 -3.72
CA LYS A 260 4.50 -3.13 -2.92
C LYS A 260 2.98 -3.00 -3.05
N ILE A 261 2.42 -1.78 -3.01
CA ILE A 261 0.99 -1.56 -3.26
C ILE A 261 0.58 -2.06 -4.65
N MET A 262 1.34 -1.70 -5.67
CA MET A 262 1.02 -2.10 -7.03
C MET A 262 1.15 -3.61 -7.23
N THR A 263 2.11 -4.25 -6.54
CA THR A 263 2.23 -5.71 -6.52
C THR A 263 1.00 -6.37 -5.88
N LEU A 264 0.51 -5.83 -4.75
CA LEU A 264 -0.71 -6.33 -4.13
C LEU A 264 -1.94 -6.14 -5.04
N ALA A 265 -2.10 -4.95 -5.62
CA ALA A 265 -3.17 -4.64 -6.55
C ALA A 265 -3.15 -5.57 -7.79
N SER A 266 -1.97 -5.79 -8.36
CA SER A 266 -1.76 -6.72 -9.47
C SER A 266 -2.12 -8.16 -9.07
N LYS A 267 -1.57 -8.65 -7.96
CA LYS A 267 -1.83 -10.01 -7.48
C LYS A 267 -3.31 -10.27 -7.18
N SER A 268 -4.03 -9.30 -6.60
CA SER A 268 -5.47 -9.46 -6.34
C SER A 268 -6.27 -9.51 -7.63
N ARG A 269 -5.95 -8.68 -8.62
CA ARG A 269 -6.72 -8.59 -9.88
C ARG A 269 -6.38 -9.69 -10.87
N SER A 270 -5.13 -10.09 -10.99
CA SER A 270 -4.70 -11.17 -11.89
C SER A 270 -5.24 -12.56 -11.49
N ARG A 271 -5.70 -12.69 -10.26
CA ARG A 271 -6.25 -13.95 -9.71
C ARG A 271 -7.79 -14.00 -9.73
N THR A 272 -8.40 -13.36 -10.71
CA THR A 272 -9.85 -13.40 -10.93
C THR A 272 -10.24 -14.28 -12.13
N GLY A 273 -11.49 -14.60 -12.28
CA GLY A 273 -12.04 -15.33 -13.42
C GLY A 273 -11.41 -16.71 -13.60
N ARG A 274 -10.78 -16.96 -14.76
CA ARG A 274 -10.12 -18.25 -15.06
C ARG A 274 -8.89 -18.54 -14.18
N HIS A 275 -8.34 -17.53 -13.54
CA HIS A 275 -7.18 -17.64 -12.66
C HIS A 275 -7.54 -17.64 -11.18
N PHE A 276 -8.82 -17.52 -10.88
CA PHE A 276 -9.32 -17.61 -9.51
C PHE A 276 -9.16 -19.05 -8.98
N THR A 277 -8.50 -19.19 -7.85
CA THR A 277 -8.29 -20.47 -7.18
C THR A 277 -8.53 -20.31 -5.69
N ALA A 278 -9.71 -20.70 -5.23
CA ALA A 278 -9.97 -20.81 -3.79
C ALA A 278 -9.52 -22.18 -3.26
N VAL A 279 -8.91 -22.19 -2.10
CA VAL A 279 -8.56 -23.44 -1.39
C VAL A 279 -9.69 -23.76 -0.43
N GLU A 280 -10.41 -24.84 -0.67
CA GLU A 280 -11.43 -25.33 0.25
C GLU A 280 -10.80 -26.01 1.46
N MET A 281 -11.18 -25.60 2.65
CA MET A 281 -10.85 -26.29 3.88
C MET A 281 -11.85 -27.44 4.11
N PRO A 282 -11.47 -28.51 4.83
CA PRO A 282 -12.42 -29.58 5.14
C PRO A 282 -13.69 -29.03 5.78
N PRO A 283 -14.90 -29.37 5.26
CA PRO A 283 -16.14 -28.86 5.84
C PRO A 283 -16.33 -29.38 7.28
N VAL A 284 -16.80 -28.51 8.17
CA VAL A 284 -17.12 -28.86 9.54
C VAL A 284 -18.61 -29.05 9.68
N ARG A 285 -19.06 -30.31 9.88
CA ARG A 285 -20.45 -30.60 10.26
C ARG A 285 -20.61 -30.32 11.74
N ILE A 286 -21.26 -29.21 12.09
CA ILE A 286 -21.43 -28.78 13.47
C ILE A 286 -22.52 -29.62 14.13
N ASN A 287 -23.66 -29.79 13.45
CA ASN A 287 -24.74 -30.66 13.87
C ASN A 287 -25.52 -31.17 12.63
N GLU A 288 -26.68 -31.79 12.81
CA GLU A 288 -27.48 -32.34 11.71
C GLU A 288 -28.03 -31.26 10.72
N LYS A 289 -28.15 -30.01 11.20
CA LYS A 289 -28.76 -28.90 10.46
C LYS A 289 -27.77 -27.90 9.89
N VAL A 290 -26.54 -27.84 10.44
CA VAL A 290 -25.58 -26.78 10.14
C VAL A 290 -24.25 -27.36 9.68
N ILE A 291 -23.83 -26.95 8.49
CA ILE A 291 -22.52 -27.25 7.92
C ILE A 291 -21.78 -25.95 7.70
N LEU A 292 -20.53 -25.89 8.13
CA LEU A 292 -19.62 -24.77 7.93
C LEU A 292 -18.59 -25.13 6.84
N TYR A 293 -18.57 -24.34 5.77
CA TYR A 293 -17.54 -24.35 4.74
C TYR A 293 -16.57 -23.21 4.97
N GLY A 294 -15.27 -23.47 4.82
CA GLY A 294 -14.23 -22.45 4.82
C GLY A 294 -13.51 -22.43 3.49
N PHE A 295 -13.27 -21.24 2.96
CA PHE A 295 -12.51 -21.05 1.74
C PHE A 295 -11.42 -20.01 1.97
N ARG A 296 -10.18 -20.36 1.62
CA ARG A 296 -9.10 -19.38 1.49
C ARG A 296 -9.07 -18.87 0.06
N LEU A 297 -9.25 -17.56 -0.11
CA LEU A 297 -9.25 -16.89 -1.39
C LEU A 297 -7.82 -16.66 -1.93
N PRO A 298 -7.64 -16.25 -3.19
CA PRO A 298 -6.32 -16.23 -3.83
C PRO A 298 -5.28 -15.33 -3.16
N THR A 299 -5.68 -14.32 -2.41
CA THR A 299 -4.80 -13.40 -1.67
C THR A 299 -4.69 -13.73 -0.18
N SER A 300 -5.03 -14.95 0.18
CA SER A 300 -4.89 -15.61 1.50
C SER A 300 -5.97 -15.30 2.54
N GLU A 301 -6.88 -14.39 2.27
CA GLU A 301 -8.02 -14.12 3.16
C GLU A 301 -9.04 -15.27 3.14
N ASN A 302 -9.71 -15.46 4.26
CA ASN A 302 -10.73 -16.50 4.43
C ASN A 302 -12.13 -15.92 4.41
N ILE A 303 -13.06 -16.70 3.82
CA ILE A 303 -14.50 -16.56 3.99
C ILE A 303 -15.07 -17.84 4.58
N TYR A 304 -16.05 -17.70 5.46
CA TYR A 304 -16.70 -18.82 6.10
C TYR A 304 -18.20 -18.79 5.84
N LEU A 305 -18.77 -19.93 5.44
CA LEU A 305 -20.15 -20.06 4.99
C LEU A 305 -20.88 -21.10 5.85
N PHE A 306 -21.83 -20.66 6.63
CA PHE A 306 -22.75 -21.53 7.35
C PHE A 306 -23.97 -21.82 6.45
N HIS A 307 -24.11 -23.05 6.05
CA HIS A 307 -25.29 -23.51 5.33
C HIS A 307 -26.27 -24.15 6.33
N HIS A 308 -27.48 -23.59 6.45
CA HIS A 308 -28.54 -24.04 7.34
C HIS A 308 -29.91 -23.69 6.79
N ASP A 309 -30.89 -24.55 6.96
CA ASP A 309 -32.31 -24.31 6.64
C ASP A 309 -32.56 -23.66 5.25
N LYS A 310 -31.77 -23.99 4.24
CA LYS A 310 -31.76 -23.40 2.89
C LYS A 310 -31.30 -21.94 2.84
N GLU A 311 -30.59 -21.48 3.86
CA GLU A 311 -29.95 -20.17 3.92
C GLU A 311 -28.44 -20.30 4.09
N ILE A 312 -27.73 -19.25 3.72
CA ILE A 312 -26.30 -19.11 3.96
C ILE A 312 -26.08 -17.86 4.80
N THR A 313 -25.35 -18.02 5.88
CA THR A 313 -24.78 -16.91 6.63
C THR A 313 -23.25 -16.92 6.42
N MET A 314 -22.70 -15.77 6.02
CA MET A 314 -21.25 -15.62 5.84
C MET A 314 -20.61 -14.94 7.05
N ILE A 315 -19.40 -15.34 7.37
CA ILE A 315 -18.47 -14.55 8.21
C ILE A 315 -17.32 -14.13 7.30
N ASP A 316 -17.12 -12.82 7.22
CA ASP A 316 -16.26 -12.12 6.27
C ASP A 316 -16.60 -12.42 4.80
N ALA A 317 -16.13 -11.58 3.87
CA ALA A 317 -16.65 -11.55 2.51
C ALA A 317 -15.55 -11.46 1.41
N GLY A 318 -14.27 -11.33 1.78
CA GLY A 318 -13.16 -11.24 0.83
C GLY A 318 -13.12 -9.93 0.03
N TYR A 319 -12.11 -9.76 -0.83
CA TYR A 319 -11.98 -8.59 -1.70
C TYR A 319 -13.11 -8.47 -2.73
N GLY A 320 -13.53 -7.24 -3.02
CA GLY A 320 -14.61 -6.93 -3.95
C GLY A 320 -14.40 -7.49 -5.36
N VAL A 321 -13.16 -7.53 -5.86
CA VAL A 321 -12.81 -8.10 -7.18
C VAL A 321 -13.17 -9.57 -7.32
N TYR A 322 -13.33 -10.30 -6.23
CA TYR A 322 -13.69 -11.74 -6.24
C TYR A 322 -15.20 -11.99 -6.20
N TYR A 323 -16.04 -10.96 -6.26
CA TYR A 323 -17.49 -11.13 -6.13
C TYR A 323 -18.08 -12.15 -7.11
N GLU A 324 -17.79 -12.01 -8.40
CA GLU A 324 -18.30 -12.95 -9.43
C GLU A 324 -17.72 -14.37 -9.24
N ASP A 325 -16.46 -14.46 -8.82
CA ASP A 325 -15.79 -15.74 -8.59
C ASP A 325 -16.33 -16.45 -7.35
N ILE A 326 -16.66 -15.71 -6.28
CA ILE A 326 -17.33 -16.27 -5.10
C ILE A 326 -18.72 -16.77 -5.46
N LYS A 327 -19.50 -16.05 -6.27
CA LYS A 327 -20.79 -16.56 -6.75
C LYS A 327 -20.65 -17.85 -7.56
N LYS A 328 -19.62 -17.93 -8.40
CA LYS A 328 -19.31 -19.15 -9.15
C LYS A 328 -18.91 -20.28 -8.22
N LEU A 329 -18.03 -20.04 -7.26
CA LEU A 329 -17.61 -21.01 -6.24
C LEU A 329 -18.81 -21.58 -5.48
N LEU A 330 -19.75 -20.72 -5.06
CA LEU A 330 -21.00 -21.17 -4.41
C LEU A 330 -21.80 -22.12 -5.30
N ARG A 331 -22.00 -21.76 -6.58
CA ARG A 331 -22.73 -22.62 -7.54
C ARG A 331 -22.03 -23.96 -7.78
N GLU A 332 -20.72 -24.00 -7.83
CA GLU A 332 -19.91 -25.23 -7.94
C GLU A 332 -20.11 -26.15 -6.73
N LYS A 333 -20.43 -25.58 -5.57
CA LYS A 333 -20.82 -26.31 -4.36
C LYS A 333 -22.33 -26.62 -4.27
N SER A 334 -23.07 -26.40 -5.35
CA SER A 334 -24.54 -26.54 -5.37
C SER A 334 -25.25 -25.62 -4.37
N LEU A 335 -24.63 -24.47 -4.05
CA LEU A 335 -25.17 -23.41 -3.20
C LEU A 335 -25.59 -22.25 -4.11
N ASP A 336 -26.84 -21.80 -3.98
CA ASP A 336 -27.31 -20.62 -4.72
C ASP A 336 -26.80 -19.36 -4.01
N PRO A 337 -26.08 -18.43 -4.70
CA PRO A 337 -25.69 -17.15 -4.11
C PRO A 337 -26.85 -16.35 -3.51
N ALA A 338 -28.06 -16.47 -4.04
CA ALA A 338 -29.26 -15.82 -3.51
C ALA A 338 -29.67 -16.35 -2.11
N MET A 339 -29.11 -17.49 -1.68
CA MET A 339 -29.28 -18.00 -0.31
C MET A 339 -28.44 -17.24 0.72
N VAL A 340 -27.49 -16.40 0.33
CA VAL A 340 -26.71 -15.57 1.24
C VAL A 340 -27.61 -14.46 1.80
N LYS A 341 -28.15 -14.68 3.00
CA LYS A 341 -29.11 -13.77 3.64
C LYS A 341 -28.43 -12.79 4.58
N ARG A 342 -27.33 -13.20 5.22
CA ARG A 342 -26.62 -12.38 6.19
C ARG A 342 -25.11 -12.53 6.01
N ILE A 343 -24.40 -11.41 6.18
CA ILE A 343 -22.94 -11.33 6.28
C ILE A 343 -22.58 -10.65 7.59
N PHE A 344 -21.86 -11.34 8.44
CA PHE A 344 -21.29 -10.80 9.67
C PHE A 344 -19.81 -10.49 9.42
N LEU A 345 -19.47 -9.20 9.42
CA LEU A 345 -18.12 -8.75 9.23
C LEU A 345 -17.39 -8.60 10.56
N THR A 346 -16.19 -9.15 10.64
CA THR A 346 -15.34 -9.01 11.82
C THR A 346 -14.76 -7.62 11.93
N HIS A 347 -14.42 -6.99 10.80
CA HIS A 347 -13.87 -5.64 10.71
C HIS A 347 -13.96 -5.07 9.27
N PRO A 348 -13.70 -3.76 9.06
CA PRO A 348 -13.96 -3.11 7.77
C PRO A 348 -12.82 -3.17 6.74
N ASP A 349 -11.71 -3.90 6.97
CA ASP A 349 -10.64 -3.99 5.98
C ASP A 349 -11.13 -4.66 4.69
N ALA A 350 -10.56 -4.27 3.55
CA ALA A 350 -11.10 -4.59 2.23
C ALA A 350 -11.10 -6.09 1.91
N ASP A 351 -10.16 -6.84 2.46
CA ASP A 351 -10.05 -8.30 2.31
C ASP A 351 -11.05 -9.08 3.17
N HIS A 352 -11.76 -8.41 4.06
CA HIS A 352 -12.84 -8.99 4.87
C HIS A 352 -14.22 -8.47 4.49
N ALA A 353 -14.32 -7.20 4.05
CA ALA A 353 -15.60 -6.54 3.79
C ALA A 353 -15.93 -6.34 2.30
N GLY A 354 -14.99 -6.58 1.39
CA GLY A 354 -14.99 -6.07 0.03
C GLY A 354 -16.17 -6.46 -0.84
N THR A 355 -16.70 -7.69 -0.73
CA THR A 355 -17.87 -8.11 -1.53
C THR A 355 -19.20 -7.83 -0.87
N SER A 356 -19.24 -7.40 0.39
CA SER A 356 -20.48 -7.28 1.17
C SER A 356 -21.52 -6.37 0.51
N GLY A 357 -21.10 -5.23 -0.04
CA GLY A 357 -22.00 -4.30 -0.73
C GLY A 357 -22.52 -4.81 -2.08
N TYR A 358 -21.82 -5.75 -2.73
CA TYR A 358 -22.32 -6.39 -3.93
C TYR A 358 -23.41 -7.40 -3.61
N PHE A 359 -23.23 -8.25 -2.59
CA PHE A 359 -24.26 -9.17 -2.11
C PHE A 359 -25.50 -8.43 -1.62
N ALA A 360 -25.34 -7.34 -0.88
CA ALA A 360 -26.44 -6.51 -0.44
C ALA A 360 -27.22 -5.91 -1.63
N ALA A 361 -26.53 -5.39 -2.64
CA ALA A 361 -27.15 -4.78 -3.80
C ALA A 361 -27.87 -5.79 -4.71
N GLU A 362 -27.30 -6.99 -4.93
CA GLU A 362 -27.86 -7.98 -5.85
C GLU A 362 -28.93 -8.86 -5.19
N PHE A 363 -28.75 -9.25 -3.92
CA PHE A 363 -29.60 -10.24 -3.25
C PHE A 363 -30.34 -9.72 -2.01
N GLY A 364 -30.16 -8.45 -1.66
CA GLY A 364 -30.74 -7.87 -0.45
C GLY A 364 -30.15 -8.45 0.85
N THR A 365 -28.90 -8.93 0.79
CA THR A 365 -28.18 -9.51 1.92
C THR A 365 -28.00 -8.47 3.03
N GLU A 366 -28.37 -8.81 4.26
CA GLU A 366 -28.14 -7.98 5.43
C GLU A 366 -26.66 -8.07 5.86
N VAL A 367 -26.03 -6.93 6.11
CA VAL A 367 -24.61 -6.86 6.49
C VAL A 367 -24.48 -6.25 7.86
N PHE A 368 -23.84 -6.99 8.77
CA PHE A 368 -23.65 -6.62 10.16
C PHE A 368 -22.20 -6.25 10.44
N LEU A 369 -21.98 -5.17 11.19
CA LEU A 369 -20.67 -4.67 11.53
C LEU A 369 -20.68 -3.94 12.87
N HIS A 370 -19.53 -3.78 13.48
CA HIS A 370 -19.39 -2.99 14.70
C HIS A 370 -19.50 -1.48 14.43
N GLN A 371 -20.22 -0.74 15.29
CA GLN A 371 -20.40 0.70 15.12
C GLN A 371 -19.08 1.50 15.10
N GLY A 372 -18.04 1.02 15.80
CA GLY A 372 -16.70 1.63 15.77
C GLY A 372 -16.05 1.69 14.39
N SER A 373 -16.50 0.86 13.44
CA SER A 373 -16.04 0.87 12.05
C SER A 373 -16.63 2.00 11.21
N LYS A 374 -17.69 2.68 11.67
CA LYS A 374 -18.40 3.71 10.91
C LYS A 374 -17.47 4.83 10.42
N GLY A 375 -16.66 5.37 11.32
CA GLY A 375 -15.71 6.43 10.98
C GLY A 375 -14.64 5.98 9.98
N VAL A 376 -14.18 4.72 10.07
CA VAL A 376 -13.23 4.12 9.12
C VAL A 376 -13.83 4.08 7.71
N ILE A 377 -15.08 3.63 7.58
CA ILE A 377 -15.79 3.49 6.31
C ILE A 377 -16.09 4.87 5.68
N GLU A 378 -16.71 5.77 6.46
CA GLU A 378 -17.12 7.10 5.98
C GLU A 378 -15.94 7.96 5.52
N ASN A 379 -14.78 7.84 6.19
CA ASN A 379 -13.58 8.60 5.86
C ASN A 379 -12.61 7.82 4.95
N LYS A 380 -12.95 6.59 4.56
CA LYS A 380 -12.06 5.70 3.79
C LYS A 380 -10.65 5.68 4.41
N ASN A 381 -10.58 5.49 5.72
CA ASN A 381 -9.34 5.62 6.48
C ASN A 381 -9.30 4.65 7.67
N ARG A 382 -8.56 3.57 7.57
CA ARG A 382 -8.38 2.58 8.64
C ARG A 382 -7.73 3.14 9.91
N ALA A 383 -7.06 4.28 9.79
CA ALA A 383 -6.46 5.02 10.91
C ALA A 383 -7.35 6.17 11.41
N TYR A 384 -8.66 6.19 11.07
CA TYR A 384 -9.57 7.25 11.50
C TYR A 384 -9.60 7.36 13.03
N GLY A 385 -9.46 8.59 13.54
CA GLY A 385 -9.41 8.87 14.97
C GLY A 385 -8.04 8.65 15.63
N LEU A 386 -7.05 8.12 14.91
CA LEU A 386 -5.69 7.98 15.40
C LEU A 386 -4.85 9.22 15.04
N THR A 387 -4.03 9.64 15.99
CA THR A 387 -3.07 10.74 15.81
C THR A 387 -1.66 10.14 15.78
N GLY A 388 -1.14 9.87 14.61
CA GLY A 388 0.18 9.28 14.47
C GLY A 388 0.88 9.74 13.20
N ARG A 389 2.22 9.59 13.16
CA ARG A 389 3.05 9.95 12.00
C ARG A 389 2.60 9.25 10.70
N LEU A 390 1.91 8.11 10.81
CA LEU A 390 1.46 7.31 9.67
C LEU A 390 -0.03 7.48 9.35
N ALA A 391 -0.74 8.41 10.00
CA ALA A 391 -2.19 8.56 9.81
C ALA A 391 -2.56 8.89 8.36
N ASN A 392 -1.86 9.85 7.74
CA ASN A 392 -2.09 10.21 6.33
C ASN A 392 -1.71 9.07 5.39
N LEU A 393 -0.57 8.42 5.62
CA LEU A 393 -0.15 7.28 4.82
C LEU A 393 -1.19 6.14 4.85
N ASN A 394 -1.73 5.84 6.03
CA ASN A 394 -2.81 4.86 6.20
C ASN A 394 -4.10 5.27 5.47
N MET A 395 -4.44 6.57 5.47
CA MET A 395 -5.60 7.09 4.76
C MET A 395 -5.48 6.86 3.24
N TYR A 396 -4.40 7.31 2.64
CA TYR A 396 -4.18 7.12 1.19
C TYR A 396 -4.05 5.64 0.83
N TYR A 397 -3.37 4.85 1.65
CA TYR A 397 -3.31 3.40 1.50
C TYR A 397 -4.71 2.77 1.48
N THR A 398 -5.57 3.08 2.44
CA THR A 398 -6.94 2.55 2.52
C THR A 398 -7.74 2.88 1.27
N ARG A 399 -7.66 4.13 0.79
CA ARG A 399 -8.33 4.57 -0.43
C ARG A 399 -7.87 3.81 -1.65
N LEU A 400 -6.55 3.69 -1.84
CA LEU A 400 -5.95 2.97 -2.97
C LEU A 400 -6.32 1.49 -2.95
N ILE A 401 -6.19 0.80 -1.82
CA ILE A 401 -6.55 -0.61 -1.71
C ILE A 401 -8.03 -0.81 -1.98
N ASN A 402 -8.91 -0.01 -1.40
CA ASN A 402 -10.35 -0.10 -1.65
C ASN A 402 -10.68 0.03 -3.14
N GLN A 403 -10.04 0.93 -3.86
CA GLN A 403 -10.25 1.12 -5.30
C GLN A 403 -9.66 -0.02 -6.13
N PHE A 404 -8.40 -0.40 -5.89
CA PHE A 404 -7.74 -1.48 -6.62
C PHE A 404 -8.42 -2.84 -6.44
N THR A 405 -8.91 -3.12 -5.24
CA THR A 405 -9.56 -4.39 -4.91
C THR A 405 -11.08 -4.35 -5.07
N GLY A 406 -11.63 -3.23 -5.56
CA GLY A 406 -13.07 -3.09 -5.81
C GLY A 406 -13.93 -3.18 -4.56
N ASN A 407 -13.40 -2.72 -3.40
CA ASN A 407 -14.13 -2.77 -2.14
C ASN A 407 -15.44 -1.97 -2.23
N LYS A 408 -16.54 -2.60 -1.84
CA LYS A 408 -17.87 -1.99 -1.83
C LYS A 408 -18.59 -2.32 -0.53
N PHE A 409 -18.85 -1.30 0.27
CA PHE A 409 -19.76 -1.41 1.41
C PHE A 409 -21.21 -1.28 0.97
N PRO A 410 -22.17 -1.92 1.67
CA PRO A 410 -23.58 -1.71 1.41
C PRO A 410 -24.01 -0.27 1.80
N GLU A 411 -25.07 0.22 1.15
CA GLU A 411 -25.67 1.52 1.49
C GLU A 411 -26.23 1.53 2.92
N LYS A 412 -26.75 0.39 3.36
CA LYS A 412 -27.24 0.19 4.71
C LYS A 412 -26.44 -0.89 5.42
N ILE A 413 -25.84 -0.55 6.54
CA ILE A 413 -25.15 -1.47 7.46
C ILE A 413 -25.98 -1.60 8.72
N GLU A 414 -26.23 -2.83 9.15
CA GLU A 414 -26.79 -3.11 10.46
C GLU A 414 -25.66 -3.15 11.49
N TYR A 415 -25.75 -2.34 12.54
CA TYR A 415 -24.72 -2.32 13.57
C TYR A 415 -25.11 -3.22 14.73
N PHE A 416 -24.12 -3.96 15.27
CA PHE A 416 -24.29 -4.71 16.51
C PHE A 416 -24.77 -3.79 17.63
N GLN A 417 -25.65 -4.31 18.48
CA GLN A 417 -26.10 -3.59 19.67
C GLN A 417 -24.93 -3.52 20.65
N LEU A 418 -24.64 -2.31 21.17
CA LEU A 418 -23.59 -2.14 22.17
C LEU A 418 -24.14 -2.38 23.57
N SER A 419 -24.74 -3.56 23.80
CA SER A 419 -25.16 -3.97 25.14
C SER A 419 -23.95 -4.36 25.99
N ASP A 420 -24.09 -4.34 27.31
CA ASP A 420 -23.15 -4.97 28.22
C ASP A 420 -23.78 -6.26 28.73
N SER A 421 -23.70 -7.31 27.92
CA SER A 421 -24.27 -8.62 28.21
C SER A 421 -23.33 -9.53 29.00
N GLY A 422 -22.20 -8.98 29.47
CA GLY A 422 -21.18 -9.70 30.20
C GLY A 422 -19.82 -9.70 29.52
N HIS A 423 -18.92 -10.54 30.02
CA HIS A 423 -17.55 -10.65 29.50
C HIS A 423 -17.18 -12.11 29.31
N GLU A 424 -16.44 -12.36 28.23
CA GLU A 424 -15.73 -13.62 28.01
C GLU A 424 -14.22 -13.33 28.10
N GLY A 425 -13.61 -13.74 29.20
CA GLY A 425 -12.23 -13.33 29.51
C GLY A 425 -12.09 -11.82 29.62
N ALA A 426 -11.21 -11.23 28.83
CA ALA A 426 -10.97 -9.79 28.77
C ALA A 426 -11.94 -9.04 27.83
N PHE A 427 -12.78 -9.75 27.07
CA PHE A 427 -13.59 -9.16 26.02
C PHE A 427 -15.05 -8.97 26.46
N ARG A 428 -15.60 -7.79 26.22
CA ARG A 428 -17.00 -7.50 26.46
C ARG A 428 -17.88 -8.19 25.43
N THR A 429 -18.94 -8.85 25.85
CA THR A 429 -20.01 -9.35 24.99
C THR A 429 -20.98 -8.21 24.72
N ILE A 430 -21.02 -7.74 23.50
CA ILE A 430 -21.81 -6.57 23.10
C ILE A 430 -23.14 -6.94 22.44
N ASP A 431 -23.21 -8.11 21.81
CA ASP A 431 -24.41 -8.57 21.12
C ASP A 431 -24.43 -10.11 21.03
N VAL A 432 -25.54 -10.66 20.58
CA VAL A 432 -25.74 -12.08 20.33
C VAL A 432 -26.53 -12.26 19.04
N PHE A 433 -26.12 -13.20 18.20
CA PHE A 433 -26.88 -13.56 17.00
C PHE A 433 -27.00 -15.06 16.80
N MET A 434 -27.98 -15.46 16.00
CA MET A 434 -28.26 -16.86 15.72
C MET A 434 -27.88 -17.23 14.27
N ILE A 435 -27.22 -18.38 14.09
CA ILE A 435 -27.06 -19.06 12.79
C ILE A 435 -27.74 -20.43 12.89
N GLY A 436 -28.90 -20.56 12.28
CA GLY A 436 -29.76 -21.73 12.53
C GLY A 436 -30.08 -21.83 14.02
N ASN A 437 -29.67 -22.92 14.65
CA ASN A 437 -29.81 -23.14 16.09
C ASN A 437 -28.53 -22.88 16.92
N LEU A 438 -27.54 -22.24 16.32
CA LEU A 438 -26.28 -21.90 16.97
C LEU A 438 -26.31 -20.46 17.48
N GLU A 439 -26.05 -20.26 18.76
CA GLU A 439 -25.92 -18.93 19.36
C GLU A 439 -24.46 -18.48 19.28
N PHE A 440 -24.23 -17.28 18.76
CA PHE A 440 -22.92 -16.66 18.71
C PHE A 440 -22.88 -15.38 19.52
N LEU A 441 -21.92 -15.29 20.42
CA LEU A 441 -21.58 -14.06 21.15
C LEU A 441 -20.71 -13.17 20.27
N VAL A 442 -20.99 -11.88 20.25
CA VAL A 442 -20.16 -10.86 19.61
C VAL A 442 -19.25 -10.27 20.69
N LEU A 443 -17.97 -10.56 20.61
CA LEU A 443 -16.96 -10.08 21.56
C LEU A 443 -16.22 -8.89 20.99
N GLU A 444 -16.22 -7.77 21.71
CA GLU A 444 -15.59 -6.53 21.27
C GLU A 444 -14.08 -6.56 21.52
N SER A 445 -13.29 -6.33 20.47
CA SER A 445 -11.87 -5.98 20.58
C SER A 445 -11.72 -4.53 21.04
N HIS A 446 -10.67 -4.24 21.79
CA HIS A 446 -10.34 -2.87 22.21
C HIS A 446 -9.68 -2.03 21.09
N GLY A 447 -9.57 -2.58 19.87
CA GLY A 447 -9.10 -1.88 18.68
C GLY A 447 -7.60 -2.02 18.39
N GLY A 448 -6.93 -3.02 18.95
CA GLY A 448 -5.52 -3.24 18.71
C GLY A 448 -5.18 -3.47 17.24
N HIS A 449 -6.00 -4.23 16.50
CA HIS A 449 -5.87 -4.38 15.06
C HIS A 449 -6.44 -3.17 14.31
N ILE A 450 -7.74 -2.93 14.47
CA ILE A 450 -8.46 -1.80 13.88
C ILE A 450 -9.67 -1.44 14.78
N PRO A 451 -10.08 -0.17 14.87
CA PRO A 451 -11.30 0.21 15.58
C PRO A 451 -12.52 -0.54 15.06
N GLY A 452 -13.31 -1.10 15.96
CA GLY A 452 -14.52 -1.85 15.61
C GLY A 452 -14.29 -3.30 15.18
N HIS A 453 -13.12 -3.88 15.43
CA HIS A 453 -12.91 -5.31 15.27
C HIS A 453 -13.68 -6.11 16.34
N VAL A 454 -14.29 -7.23 15.94
CA VAL A 454 -15.02 -8.14 16.82
C VAL A 454 -14.61 -9.59 16.59
N PHE A 455 -14.82 -10.44 17.60
CA PHE A 455 -14.72 -11.88 17.51
C PHE A 455 -16.10 -12.51 17.63
N PHE A 456 -16.34 -13.64 16.99
CA PHE A 456 -17.59 -14.38 17.12
C PHE A 456 -17.34 -15.70 17.82
N LEU A 457 -18.03 -15.95 18.94
CA LEU A 457 -17.82 -17.12 19.79
C LEU A 457 -19.12 -17.92 19.94
N ASN A 458 -19.11 -19.17 19.52
CA ASN A 458 -20.10 -20.15 19.95
C ASN A 458 -19.46 -21.07 21.02
N LYS A 459 -19.99 -20.99 22.24
CA LYS A 459 -19.45 -21.73 23.41
C LYS A 459 -19.82 -23.20 23.39
N ASP A 460 -20.99 -23.54 22.89
CA ASP A 460 -21.52 -24.92 22.97
C ASP A 460 -20.73 -25.88 22.09
N TYR A 461 -20.31 -25.43 20.91
CA TYR A 461 -19.53 -26.21 19.96
C TYR A 461 -18.06 -25.80 19.89
N GLY A 462 -17.63 -24.83 20.70
CA GLY A 462 -16.24 -24.36 20.74
C GLY A 462 -15.76 -23.72 19.44
N LEU A 463 -16.61 -22.95 18.75
CA LEU A 463 -16.23 -22.30 17.51
C LEU A 463 -15.87 -20.83 17.79
N ILE A 464 -14.67 -20.41 17.41
CA ILE A 464 -14.26 -19.01 17.55
C ILE A 464 -13.67 -18.46 16.27
N PHE A 465 -14.25 -17.35 15.77
CA PHE A 465 -13.76 -16.60 14.61
C PHE A 465 -12.94 -15.43 15.11
N THR A 466 -11.63 -15.47 14.81
CA THR A 466 -10.65 -14.50 15.34
C THR A 466 -10.19 -13.51 14.29
N SER A 467 -10.53 -13.74 13.02
CA SER A 467 -10.12 -12.93 11.89
C SER A 467 -8.60 -12.65 11.91
N ASP A 468 -8.17 -11.40 11.86
CA ASP A 468 -6.76 -11.00 11.81
C ASP A 468 -5.99 -11.09 13.13
N PHE A 469 -6.65 -11.66 14.14
CA PHE A 469 -5.97 -12.20 15.29
C PHE A 469 -5.71 -13.71 15.14
N LEU A 470 -4.60 -14.19 15.67
CA LEU A 470 -4.23 -15.62 15.69
C LEU A 470 -4.19 -16.28 14.30
N ILE A 471 -3.70 -15.57 13.30
CA ILE A 471 -3.52 -16.07 11.92
C ILE A 471 -2.68 -17.36 11.89
N ASN A 472 -3.12 -18.36 11.12
CA ASN A 472 -2.38 -19.61 10.93
C ASN A 472 -1.33 -19.49 9.81
N VAL A 473 -0.25 -18.78 10.09
CA VAL A 473 0.84 -18.55 9.12
C VAL A 473 1.49 -19.85 8.65
N ARG A 474 1.47 -20.93 9.46
CA ARG A 474 2.10 -22.22 9.12
C ARG A 474 1.41 -22.91 7.94
N SER A 475 0.10 -22.75 7.81
CA SER A 475 -0.70 -23.33 6.73
C SER A 475 -0.65 -22.53 5.42
N LEU A 476 -0.05 -21.35 5.43
CA LEU A 476 0.08 -20.50 4.25
C LEU A 476 1.24 -20.97 3.37
N SER A 477 1.03 -20.93 2.05
CA SER A 477 2.09 -21.11 1.07
C SER A 477 3.15 -20.00 1.18
N PRO A 478 4.37 -20.18 0.66
CA PRO A 478 5.35 -19.09 0.57
C PRO A 478 4.81 -17.88 -0.15
N GLU A 479 3.99 -18.08 -1.19
CA GLU A 479 3.39 -17.01 -1.98
C GLU A 479 2.32 -16.25 -1.20
N ASP A 480 1.47 -16.93 -0.41
CA ASP A 480 0.49 -16.29 0.47
C ASP A 480 1.17 -15.48 1.58
N ARG A 481 2.29 -16.00 2.13
CA ARG A 481 3.09 -15.26 3.12
C ARG A 481 3.70 -14.00 2.54
N ASP A 482 4.14 -14.04 1.29
CA ASP A 482 4.63 -12.87 0.56
C ASP A 482 3.54 -11.79 0.41
N VAL A 483 2.30 -12.20 0.09
CA VAL A 483 1.16 -11.29 0.01
C VAL A 483 0.88 -10.63 1.35
N LEU A 484 0.74 -11.43 2.43
CA LEU A 484 0.57 -10.89 3.79
C LEU A 484 1.75 -10.01 4.24
N GLY A 485 2.97 -10.36 3.83
CA GLY A 485 4.17 -9.57 4.10
C GLY A 485 4.13 -8.16 3.53
N VAL A 486 3.35 -7.91 2.48
CA VAL A 486 3.18 -6.59 1.88
C VAL A 486 2.59 -5.60 2.87
N TYR A 487 1.56 -5.98 3.62
CA TYR A 487 0.94 -5.12 4.64
C TYR A 487 1.93 -4.62 5.69
N ARG A 488 2.84 -5.47 6.12
CA ARG A 488 3.88 -5.10 7.08
C ARG A 488 4.85 -4.05 6.53
N TYR A 489 5.18 -4.15 5.23
CA TYR A 489 6.07 -3.20 4.56
C TYR A 489 5.43 -1.82 4.41
N LEU A 490 4.12 -1.79 4.14
CA LEU A 490 3.40 -0.56 3.85
C LEU A 490 3.09 0.26 5.09
N LEU A 491 2.80 -0.42 6.20
CA LEU A 491 2.24 0.21 7.39
C LEU A 491 3.17 0.14 8.61
N THR A 492 4.40 -0.39 8.45
CA THR A 492 5.31 -0.76 9.55
C THR A 492 4.69 -1.73 10.57
N SER A 493 3.37 -1.70 10.69
CA SER A 493 2.51 -2.66 11.37
C SER A 493 1.11 -2.58 10.75
N PRO A 494 0.44 -3.70 10.42
CA PRO A 494 -0.96 -3.70 9.98
C PRO A 494 -1.93 -3.33 11.10
N ASN A 495 -1.46 -3.18 12.32
CA ASN A 495 -2.28 -2.93 13.51
C ASN A 495 -2.29 -1.45 13.87
N SER A 496 -3.47 -0.96 14.30
CA SER A 496 -3.66 0.41 14.76
C SER A 496 -2.87 0.72 16.03
N ASP A 497 -2.81 -0.26 16.95
CA ASP A 497 -1.97 -0.25 18.14
C ASP A 497 -1.32 -1.62 18.33
N GLY A 498 -0.04 -1.72 17.99
CA GLY A 498 0.68 -2.99 18.01
C GLY A 498 0.88 -3.57 19.42
N ASP A 499 0.96 -2.75 20.45
CA ASP A 499 1.10 -3.23 21.84
C ASP A 499 -0.25 -3.66 22.41
N LEU A 500 -1.32 -2.95 22.11
CA LEU A 500 -2.68 -3.37 22.43
C LEU A 500 -3.01 -4.69 21.72
N TYR A 501 -2.74 -4.80 20.43
CA TYR A 501 -2.93 -6.03 19.64
C TYR A 501 -2.23 -7.25 20.28
N LYS A 502 -1.00 -7.09 20.78
CA LYS A 502 -0.28 -8.17 21.47
C LYS A 502 -0.99 -8.59 22.76
N ARG A 503 -1.43 -7.61 23.57
CA ARG A 503 -2.17 -7.89 24.81
C ARG A 503 -3.50 -8.58 24.52
N GLU A 504 -4.23 -8.13 23.52
CA GLU A 504 -5.49 -8.76 23.11
C GLU A 504 -5.27 -10.17 22.56
N SER A 505 -4.22 -10.37 21.74
CA SER A 505 -3.87 -11.71 21.24
C SER A 505 -3.57 -12.69 22.36
N GLU A 506 -2.88 -12.25 23.40
CA GLU A 506 -2.60 -13.09 24.58
C GLU A 506 -3.87 -13.36 25.39
N ALA A 507 -4.72 -12.35 25.62
CA ALA A 507 -6.00 -12.52 26.29
C ALA A 507 -6.92 -13.48 25.52
N LEU A 508 -6.92 -13.41 24.19
CA LEU A 508 -7.69 -14.29 23.33
C LEU A 508 -7.18 -15.75 23.42
N ARG A 509 -5.87 -15.97 23.47
CA ARG A 509 -5.29 -17.32 23.71
C ARG A 509 -5.70 -17.88 25.05
N GLN A 510 -5.72 -17.05 26.10
CA GLN A 510 -6.15 -17.47 27.44
C GLN A 510 -7.65 -17.84 27.46
N LEU A 511 -8.52 -17.04 26.83
CA LEU A 511 -9.94 -17.34 26.68
C LEU A 511 -10.14 -18.69 25.95
N ILE A 512 -9.48 -18.88 24.82
CA ILE A 512 -9.58 -20.09 24.01
C ILE A 512 -9.09 -21.31 24.79
N THR A 513 -7.96 -21.21 25.49
CA THR A 513 -7.42 -22.31 26.32
C THR A 513 -8.36 -22.65 27.46
N GLY A 514 -8.94 -21.66 28.13
CA GLY A 514 -9.90 -21.87 29.19
C GLY A 514 -11.18 -22.59 28.72
N LEU A 515 -11.70 -22.17 27.56
CA LEU A 515 -12.87 -22.80 26.96
C LEU A 515 -12.55 -24.24 26.50
N ASP A 516 -11.40 -24.47 25.88
CA ASP A 516 -10.98 -25.81 25.45
C ASP A 516 -10.86 -26.77 26.62
N ASN A 517 -10.27 -26.34 27.74
CA ASN A 517 -10.19 -27.15 28.96
C ASN A 517 -11.58 -27.53 29.49
N THR A 518 -12.56 -26.65 29.36
CA THR A 518 -13.94 -26.93 29.75
C THR A 518 -14.59 -27.93 28.81
N LEU A 519 -14.47 -27.74 27.51
CA LEU A 519 -15.08 -28.60 26.49
C LEU A 519 -14.45 -30.01 26.46
N ARG A 520 -13.17 -30.15 26.73
CA ARG A 520 -12.49 -31.46 26.83
C ARG A 520 -13.08 -32.36 27.90
N GLN A 521 -13.72 -31.83 28.94
CA GLN A 521 -14.44 -32.62 29.96
C GLN A 521 -15.64 -33.39 29.36
N SER A 522 -16.19 -32.87 28.22
CA SER A 522 -17.29 -33.49 27.47
C SER A 522 -16.86 -34.00 26.11
N SER A 523 -15.56 -34.26 25.91
CA SER A 523 -14.96 -34.74 24.65
C SER A 523 -15.07 -33.71 23.49
N GLY A 524 -15.36 -32.44 23.77
CA GLY A 524 -15.32 -31.34 22.82
C GLY A 524 -13.91 -30.74 22.67
N LYS A 525 -13.74 -29.90 21.68
CA LYS A 525 -12.50 -29.12 21.44
C LYS A 525 -12.86 -27.77 20.85
N VAL A 526 -12.04 -26.76 21.12
CA VAL A 526 -12.17 -25.47 20.43
C VAL A 526 -11.52 -25.51 19.06
N ILE A 527 -12.23 -24.97 18.07
CA ILE A 527 -11.75 -24.75 16.70
C ILE A 527 -11.62 -23.24 16.48
N VAL A 528 -10.43 -22.82 16.10
CA VAL A 528 -10.11 -21.42 15.79
C VAL A 528 -10.20 -21.20 14.28
N PHE A 529 -11.00 -20.22 13.86
CA PHE A 529 -11.21 -19.80 12.49
C PHE A 529 -10.55 -18.42 12.25
N PRO A 530 -9.31 -18.38 11.76
CA PRO A 530 -8.57 -17.14 11.52
C PRO A 530 -9.01 -16.45 10.22
N GLY A 531 -8.69 -15.18 10.05
CA GLY A 531 -8.88 -14.44 8.81
C GLY A 531 -7.97 -14.90 7.67
N HIS A 532 -6.81 -15.47 8.01
CA HIS A 532 -5.84 -16.00 7.04
C HIS A 532 -5.27 -17.36 7.49
N GLY A 533 -5.10 -18.26 6.50
CA GLY A 533 -4.64 -19.62 6.76
C GLY A 533 -5.76 -20.57 7.17
N GLU A 534 -5.43 -21.86 7.33
CA GLU A 534 -6.43 -22.88 7.66
C GLU A 534 -6.90 -22.76 9.12
N TYR A 535 -8.17 -23.12 9.38
CA TYR A 535 -8.66 -23.26 10.74
C TYR A 535 -7.89 -24.37 11.47
N TYR A 536 -7.85 -24.33 12.78
CA TYR A 536 -7.05 -25.23 13.58
C TYR A 536 -7.62 -25.47 14.98
N ASN A 537 -7.23 -26.55 15.62
CA ASN A 537 -7.54 -26.84 17.02
C ASN A 537 -6.49 -26.20 17.94
N VAL A 538 -6.86 -25.98 19.19
CA VAL A 538 -6.02 -25.35 20.24
C VAL A 538 -4.67 -26.03 20.43
N ASP A 539 -4.56 -27.31 20.11
CA ASP A 539 -3.30 -28.07 20.22
C ASP A 539 -2.14 -27.36 19.46
N LEU A 540 -2.45 -26.65 18.37
CA LEU A 540 -1.48 -25.84 17.62
C LEU A 540 -1.03 -24.55 18.33
N LEU A 541 -1.83 -24.03 19.28
CA LEU A 541 -1.46 -22.82 20.05
C LEU A 541 -0.38 -23.12 21.09
N SER A 542 -0.27 -24.38 21.54
CA SER A 542 0.62 -24.82 22.61
C SER A 542 1.98 -25.31 22.10
N GLU A 543 2.15 -25.56 20.80
CA GLU A 543 3.44 -25.95 20.25
C GLU A 543 4.40 -24.75 20.18
N PRO A 544 5.53 -24.78 20.95
CA PRO A 544 6.54 -23.76 20.78
C PRO A 544 7.09 -23.84 19.36
N GLY A 545 7.09 -22.73 18.65
CA GLY A 545 7.60 -22.63 17.28
C GLY A 545 9.01 -23.22 17.17
N LYS A 546 9.18 -24.30 16.37
CA LYS A 546 10.47 -24.75 15.85
C LYS A 546 10.86 -23.95 14.64
#